data_9b2a6b4e0e4663f67d2580d98eded394
#
_entry.id   9b2a6b4e0e4663f67d2580d98eded394
#
_cell.length_a   1.000
_cell.length_b   1.000
_cell.length_c   1.000
_cell.angle_alpha   90.00
_cell.angle_beta   90.00
_cell.angle_gamma   90.00
#
_symmetry.space_group_name_H-M   'P 1'
#
loop_
_entity.id
_entity.type
_entity.pdbx_description
1 polymer ?
#
loop_
_entity_poly.entity_id
_entity_poly.type
_entity_poly.pdbx_seq_one_letter_code
_entity_poly.pdbx_strand_id
1 'polypeptide(L)'
;MKKSLWLLAALATASPWALAQSTPAKKELVQKLLIVQQPGLEGLARGLVEQPAGQLMQAAGQALQNQVAPERREAVGKAIEADVRKYVDESVPLVRDRAVKLAPSTIGISLEEKFSEDELKQLLAWFESPLNKKYQQVAPEIQSSFVQKLVADARPVIDPKLQALEQQVRTSISSAATASAGASAPAGAAAPKRAPTPARAASR
;
A
#
# COMPACT_ATOMS: atom_id res chain seq x y z
N MET A 1 22.96 -74.28 -29.96
CA MET A 1 23.65 -73.00 -30.16
C MET A 1 22.57 -71.94 -30.48
N LYS A 2 22.07 -71.24 -29.49
CA LYS A 2 21.01 -70.23 -29.66
C LYS A 2 21.57 -68.87 -29.19
N LYS A 3 21.78 -67.91 -30.12
CA LYS A 3 22.24 -66.54 -29.84
C LYS A 3 21.00 -65.67 -29.68
N SER A 4 20.76 -65.21 -28.43
CA SER A 4 19.68 -64.26 -28.11
C SER A 4 20.22 -62.84 -28.30
N LEU A 5 19.69 -62.07 -29.26
CA LEU A 5 19.89 -60.66 -29.44
C LEU A 5 19.02 -59.91 -28.42
N TRP A 6 19.64 -59.18 -27.55
CA TRP A 6 18.95 -58.20 -26.69
C TRP A 6 18.93 -56.85 -27.41
N LEU A 7 17.75 -56.42 -27.81
CA LEU A 7 17.44 -55.08 -28.32
C LEU A 7 17.28 -54.13 -27.11
N LEU A 8 18.28 -53.30 -26.86
CA LEU A 8 18.17 -52.18 -25.94
C LEU A 8 17.39 -51.04 -26.62
N ALA A 9 16.12 -50.88 -26.23
CA ALA A 9 15.32 -49.71 -26.57
C ALA A 9 15.76 -48.56 -25.68
N ALA A 10 16.51 -47.61 -26.23
CA ALA A 10 16.83 -46.33 -25.56
C ALA A 10 15.58 -45.45 -25.56
N LEU A 11 14.88 -45.35 -24.42
CA LEU A 11 13.88 -44.33 -24.19
C LEU A 11 14.62 -42.96 -24.08
N ALA A 12 14.51 -42.18 -25.14
CA ALA A 12 14.88 -40.77 -25.09
C ALA A 12 13.88 -40.04 -24.18
N THR A 13 14.26 -39.82 -22.93
CA THR A 13 13.55 -38.93 -22.02
C THR A 13 13.74 -37.50 -22.52
N ALA A 14 12.73 -36.96 -23.20
CA ALA A 14 12.65 -35.55 -23.55
C ALA A 14 12.66 -34.74 -22.26
N SER A 15 13.78 -34.09 -21.97
CA SER A 15 13.95 -33.23 -20.81
C SER A 15 13.00 -32.02 -20.90
N PRO A 16 12.24 -31.68 -19.85
CA PRO A 16 11.33 -30.53 -19.87
C PRO A 16 12.05 -29.16 -19.73
N TRP A 17 13.33 -29.10 -20.05
CA TRP A 17 14.17 -27.89 -19.89
C TRP A 17 14.19 -26.95 -21.11
N ALA A 18 13.28 -27.13 -22.07
CA ALA A 18 13.15 -26.25 -23.23
C ALA A 18 12.55 -24.86 -22.92
N LEU A 19 12.21 -24.56 -21.64
CA LEU A 19 11.53 -23.34 -21.25
C LEU A 19 12.44 -22.10 -21.14
N ALA A 20 13.75 -22.26 -21.12
CA ALA A 20 14.68 -21.21 -20.70
C ALA A 20 15.42 -20.48 -21.84
N GLN A 21 15.17 -20.79 -23.12
CA GLN A 21 15.84 -20.07 -24.21
C GLN A 21 15.01 -18.88 -24.67
N SER A 22 15.55 -17.67 -24.49
CA SER A 22 15.00 -16.43 -25.04
C SER A 22 15.22 -16.42 -26.55
N THR A 23 14.19 -16.79 -27.31
CA THR A 23 14.19 -16.72 -28.78
C THR A 23 13.82 -15.31 -29.27
N PRO A 24 14.23 -14.90 -30.48
CA PRO A 24 13.76 -13.63 -31.06
C PRO A 24 12.24 -13.51 -31.09
N ALA A 25 11.54 -14.60 -31.43
CA ALA A 25 10.07 -14.66 -31.42
C ALA A 25 9.48 -14.42 -30.04
N LYS A 26 10.09 -15.00 -28.99
CA LYS A 26 9.69 -14.80 -27.59
C LYS A 26 9.85 -13.36 -27.15
N LYS A 27 10.96 -12.72 -27.52
CA LYS A 27 11.21 -11.28 -27.25
C LYS A 27 10.17 -10.39 -27.91
N GLU A 28 9.82 -10.67 -29.16
CA GLU A 28 8.80 -9.92 -29.88
C GLU A 28 7.43 -10.02 -29.20
N LEU A 29 7.04 -11.22 -28.77
CA LEU A 29 5.79 -11.42 -28.02
C LEU A 29 5.78 -10.65 -26.70
N VAL A 30 6.89 -10.67 -25.96
CA VAL A 30 7.04 -9.90 -24.73
C VAL A 30 6.93 -8.40 -25.01
N GLN A 31 7.55 -7.88 -26.06
CA GLN A 31 7.39 -6.47 -26.42
C GLN A 31 5.93 -6.10 -26.70
N LYS A 32 5.21 -6.93 -27.47
CA LYS A 32 3.78 -6.72 -27.72
C LYS A 32 2.96 -6.76 -26.43
N LEU A 33 3.25 -7.69 -25.52
CA LEU A 33 2.59 -7.77 -24.22
C LEU A 33 2.85 -6.50 -23.39
N LEU A 34 4.07 -5.98 -23.37
CA LEU A 34 4.38 -4.74 -22.65
C LEU A 34 3.62 -3.55 -23.21
N ILE A 35 3.44 -3.48 -24.54
CA ILE A 35 2.65 -2.42 -25.17
C ILE A 35 1.18 -2.51 -24.78
N VAL A 36 0.58 -3.69 -24.83
CA VAL A 36 -0.82 -3.91 -24.45
C VAL A 36 -1.06 -3.61 -22.96
N GLN A 37 -0.05 -3.78 -22.11
CA GLN A 37 -0.11 -3.52 -20.68
C GLN A 37 0.23 -2.07 -20.29
N GLN A 38 0.58 -1.18 -21.24
CA GLN A 38 0.88 0.22 -20.92
C GLN A 38 -0.19 0.95 -20.10
N PRO A 39 -1.52 0.77 -20.33
CA PRO A 39 -2.54 1.39 -19.49
C PRO A 39 -2.45 0.95 -18.02
N GLY A 40 -2.07 -0.31 -17.77
CA GLY A 40 -1.82 -0.80 -16.40
C GLY A 40 -0.62 -0.13 -15.74
N LEU A 41 0.48 0.07 -16.49
CA LEU A 41 1.66 0.81 -16.01
C LEU A 41 1.32 2.28 -15.71
N GLU A 42 0.49 2.91 -16.52
CA GLU A 42 0.00 4.27 -16.26
C GLU A 42 -0.85 4.33 -14.99
N GLY A 43 -1.73 3.36 -14.77
CA GLY A 43 -2.51 3.24 -13.53
C GLY A 43 -1.62 3.11 -12.29
N LEU A 44 -0.56 2.28 -12.37
CA LEU A 44 0.43 2.16 -11.29
C LEU A 44 1.18 3.48 -11.05
N ALA A 45 1.62 4.16 -12.11
CA ALA A 45 2.31 5.44 -12.01
C ALA A 45 1.41 6.49 -11.34
N ARG A 46 0.15 6.57 -11.74
CA ARG A 46 -0.86 7.45 -11.15
C ARG A 46 -1.06 7.15 -9.67
N GLY A 47 -1.26 5.90 -9.30
CA GLY A 47 -1.43 5.49 -7.90
C GLY A 47 -0.25 5.85 -7.01
N LEU A 48 0.99 5.68 -7.51
CA LEU A 48 2.21 6.06 -6.78
C LEU A 48 2.32 7.57 -6.52
N VAL A 49 1.79 8.40 -7.42
CA VAL A 49 1.79 9.85 -7.27
C VAL A 49 0.61 10.34 -6.43
N GLU A 50 -0.59 9.83 -6.66
CA GLU A 50 -1.82 10.27 -6.02
C GLU A 50 -1.91 9.86 -4.56
N GLN A 51 -1.35 8.71 -4.17
CA GLN A 51 -1.42 8.21 -2.78
C GLN A 51 -0.78 9.19 -1.77
N PRO A 52 0.48 9.65 -1.91
CA PRO A 52 1.06 10.62 -1.00
C PRO A 52 0.38 12.00 -1.09
N ALA A 53 -0.08 12.40 -2.28
CA ALA A 53 -0.83 13.63 -2.47
C ALA A 53 -2.16 13.62 -1.68
N GLY A 54 -2.88 12.49 -1.70
CA GLY A 54 -4.09 12.30 -0.91
C GLY A 54 -3.85 12.39 0.60
N GLN A 55 -2.77 11.79 1.10
CA GLN A 55 -2.37 11.91 2.51
C GLN A 55 -2.06 13.36 2.90
N LEU A 56 -1.33 14.08 2.02
CA LEU A 56 -1.05 15.49 2.23
C LEU A 56 -2.33 16.33 2.27
N MET A 57 -3.28 16.07 1.37
CA MET A 57 -4.58 16.75 1.36
C MET A 57 -5.38 16.53 2.65
N GLN A 58 -5.37 15.31 3.20
CA GLN A 58 -6.03 15.04 4.49
C GLN A 58 -5.37 15.81 5.63
N ALA A 59 -4.03 15.83 5.71
CA ALA A 59 -3.30 16.59 6.71
C ALA A 59 -3.54 18.10 6.56
N ALA A 60 -3.55 18.61 5.33
CA ALA A 60 -3.85 20.00 5.03
C ALA A 60 -5.27 20.38 5.46
N GLY A 61 -6.26 19.52 5.24
CA GLY A 61 -7.64 19.72 5.69
C GLY A 61 -7.74 19.89 7.21
N GLN A 62 -7.03 19.07 7.98
CA GLN A 62 -6.97 19.21 9.45
C GLN A 62 -6.25 20.49 9.88
N ALA A 63 -5.13 20.84 9.22
CA ALA A 63 -4.39 22.06 9.51
C ALA A 63 -5.22 23.32 9.20
N LEU A 64 -5.97 23.33 8.08
CA LEU A 64 -6.88 24.40 7.73
C LEU A 64 -7.93 24.67 8.82
N GLN A 65 -8.50 23.61 9.39
CA GLN A 65 -9.49 23.77 10.46
C GLN A 65 -8.90 24.30 11.77
N ASN A 66 -7.68 23.90 12.10
CA ASN A 66 -7.08 24.18 13.39
C ASN A 66 -6.20 25.44 13.41
N GLN A 67 -5.64 25.85 12.27
CA GLN A 67 -4.61 26.91 12.21
C GLN A 67 -5.00 28.09 11.33
N VAL A 68 -6.08 27.99 10.53
CA VAL A 68 -6.50 29.06 9.62
C VAL A 68 -7.84 29.62 10.03
N ALA A 69 -7.92 30.98 10.07
CA ALA A 69 -9.17 31.68 10.36
C ALA A 69 -10.27 31.30 9.36
N PRO A 70 -11.54 31.10 9.81
CA PRO A 70 -12.63 30.59 8.98
C PRO A 70 -12.79 31.31 7.64
N GLU A 71 -12.63 32.65 7.63
CA GLU A 71 -12.81 33.51 6.46
C GLU A 71 -11.76 33.23 5.35
N ARG A 72 -10.62 32.65 5.71
CA ARG A 72 -9.50 32.39 4.81
C ARG A 72 -9.42 30.93 4.37
N ARG A 73 -10.15 30.02 5.03
CA ARG A 73 -10.05 28.56 4.80
C ARG A 73 -10.36 28.18 3.36
N GLU A 74 -11.38 28.78 2.77
CA GLU A 74 -11.76 28.48 1.39
C GLU A 74 -10.68 28.89 0.39
N ALA A 75 -10.14 30.09 0.52
CA ALA A 75 -9.12 30.59 -0.39
C ALA A 75 -7.82 29.77 -0.28
N VAL A 76 -7.39 29.46 0.96
CA VAL A 76 -6.21 28.62 1.18
C VAL A 76 -6.43 27.20 0.72
N GLY A 77 -7.62 26.63 0.96
CA GLY A 77 -7.98 25.29 0.49
C GLY A 77 -7.91 25.15 -1.03
N LYS A 78 -8.49 26.13 -1.77
CA LYS A 78 -8.39 26.18 -3.24
C LYS A 78 -6.94 26.30 -3.75
N ALA A 79 -6.11 27.07 -3.07
CA ALA A 79 -4.70 27.18 -3.43
C ALA A 79 -3.97 25.83 -3.24
N ILE A 80 -4.19 25.14 -2.11
CA ILE A 80 -3.61 23.82 -1.84
C ILE A 80 -4.09 22.79 -2.89
N GLU A 81 -5.38 22.77 -3.23
CA GLU A 81 -5.91 21.89 -4.28
C GLU A 81 -5.27 22.14 -5.64
N ALA A 82 -5.04 23.41 -5.99
CA ALA A 82 -4.36 23.77 -7.25
C ALA A 82 -2.91 23.29 -7.27
N ASP A 83 -2.18 23.46 -6.16
CA ASP A 83 -0.79 23.00 -6.03
C ASP A 83 -0.69 21.47 -6.09
N VAL A 84 -1.60 20.76 -5.42
CA VAL A 84 -1.66 19.29 -5.47
C VAL A 84 -2.01 18.81 -6.86
N ARG A 85 -2.96 19.43 -7.54
CA ARG A 85 -3.30 19.10 -8.93
C ARG A 85 -2.10 19.27 -9.84
N LYS A 86 -1.42 20.42 -9.74
CA LYS A 86 -0.21 20.69 -10.51
C LYS A 86 0.87 19.62 -10.26
N TYR A 87 1.11 19.26 -9.00
CA TYR A 87 2.05 18.18 -8.65
C TYR A 87 1.68 16.86 -9.33
N VAL A 88 0.40 16.47 -9.31
CA VAL A 88 -0.08 15.23 -9.94
C VAL A 88 0.11 15.27 -11.45
N ASP A 89 -0.33 16.38 -12.08
CA ASP A 89 -0.25 16.56 -13.53
C ASP A 89 1.19 16.54 -14.06
N GLU A 90 2.13 17.09 -13.30
CA GLU A 90 3.56 17.09 -13.66
C GLU A 90 4.26 15.77 -13.35
N SER A 91 3.87 15.09 -12.24
CA SER A 91 4.59 13.90 -11.75
C SER A 91 4.14 12.61 -12.41
N VAL A 92 2.85 12.45 -12.74
CA VAL A 92 2.33 11.22 -13.35
C VAL A 92 3.04 10.88 -14.67
N PRO A 93 3.24 11.81 -15.63
CA PRO A 93 3.98 11.51 -16.85
C PRO A 93 5.42 11.06 -16.58
N LEU A 94 6.10 11.68 -15.62
CA LEU A 94 7.48 11.35 -15.28
C LEU A 94 7.60 9.91 -14.73
N VAL A 95 6.67 9.51 -13.85
CA VAL A 95 6.68 8.16 -13.27
C VAL A 95 6.27 7.13 -14.32
N ARG A 96 5.25 7.44 -15.17
CA ARG A 96 4.85 6.59 -16.30
C ARG A 96 6.02 6.31 -17.22
N ASP A 97 6.75 7.35 -17.65
CA ASP A 97 7.87 7.19 -18.57
C ASP A 97 9.00 6.35 -17.96
N ARG A 98 9.21 6.45 -16.65
CA ARG A 98 10.13 5.57 -15.92
C ARG A 98 9.64 4.14 -15.88
N ALA A 99 8.34 3.91 -15.62
CA ALA A 99 7.74 2.58 -15.62
C ALA A 99 7.88 1.90 -16.99
N VAL A 100 7.58 2.61 -18.08
CA VAL A 100 7.73 2.10 -19.46
C VAL A 100 9.19 1.74 -19.77
N LYS A 101 10.15 2.57 -19.34
CA LYS A 101 11.59 2.28 -19.54
C LYS A 101 12.10 1.10 -18.71
N LEU A 102 11.53 0.88 -17.52
CA LEU A 102 11.91 -0.22 -16.64
C LEU A 102 11.24 -1.55 -17.02
N ALA A 103 10.06 -1.51 -17.64
CA ALA A 103 9.27 -2.69 -17.93
C ALA A 103 10.03 -3.77 -18.74
N PRO A 104 10.82 -3.47 -19.79
CA PRO A 104 11.56 -4.50 -20.53
C PRO A 104 12.59 -5.26 -19.67
N SER A 105 13.31 -4.56 -18.80
CA SER A 105 14.36 -5.12 -17.96
C SER A 105 13.84 -5.78 -16.66
N THR A 106 12.55 -5.68 -16.38
CA THR A 106 11.92 -6.25 -15.18
C THR A 106 10.80 -7.22 -15.56
N ILE A 107 9.67 -6.70 -15.99
CA ILE A 107 8.52 -7.49 -16.42
C ILE A 107 8.88 -8.34 -17.64
N GLY A 108 9.59 -7.75 -18.60
CA GLY A 108 10.00 -8.43 -19.84
C GLY A 108 10.85 -9.66 -19.56
N ILE A 109 11.90 -9.54 -18.75
CA ILE A 109 12.74 -10.67 -18.34
C ILE A 109 11.91 -11.74 -17.63
N SER A 110 11.06 -11.35 -16.69
CA SER A 110 10.21 -12.30 -15.96
C SER A 110 9.24 -13.05 -16.87
N LEU A 111 8.71 -12.40 -17.89
CA LEU A 111 7.84 -13.04 -18.88
C LEU A 111 8.64 -14.03 -19.76
N GLU A 112 9.84 -13.63 -20.19
CA GLU A 112 10.73 -14.53 -20.98
C GLU A 112 11.16 -15.76 -20.19
N GLU A 113 11.43 -15.63 -18.90
CA GLU A 113 11.86 -16.75 -18.05
C GLU A 113 10.74 -17.71 -17.68
N LYS A 114 9.53 -17.17 -17.41
CA LYS A 114 8.45 -17.95 -16.79
C LYS A 114 7.45 -18.54 -17.78
N PHE A 115 7.38 -18.01 -19.00
CA PHE A 115 6.40 -18.45 -20.00
C PHE A 115 7.08 -19.01 -21.24
N SER A 116 6.51 -20.04 -21.82
CA SER A 116 6.85 -20.54 -23.14
C SER A 116 6.35 -19.59 -24.23
N GLU A 117 6.83 -19.75 -25.45
CA GLU A 117 6.37 -18.96 -26.61
C GLU A 117 4.86 -19.11 -26.84
N ASP A 118 4.33 -20.32 -26.70
CA ASP A 118 2.90 -20.58 -26.91
C ASP A 118 2.03 -20.00 -25.79
N GLU A 119 2.50 -20.01 -24.54
CA GLU A 119 1.83 -19.33 -23.44
C GLU A 119 1.82 -17.81 -23.61
N LEU A 120 2.91 -17.21 -24.11
CA LEU A 120 2.97 -15.78 -24.42
C LEU A 120 2.00 -15.39 -25.53
N LYS A 121 1.84 -16.25 -26.57
CA LYS A 121 0.83 -16.07 -27.63
C LYS A 121 -0.59 -16.10 -27.04
N GLN A 122 -0.87 -17.02 -26.16
CA GLN A 122 -2.18 -17.12 -25.49
C GLN A 122 -2.46 -15.91 -24.59
N LEU A 123 -1.46 -15.47 -23.82
CA LEU A 123 -1.54 -14.26 -23.02
C LEU A 123 -1.83 -13.03 -23.88
N LEU A 124 -1.10 -12.85 -24.98
CA LEU A 124 -1.32 -11.73 -25.88
C LEU A 124 -2.73 -11.76 -26.46
N ALA A 125 -3.17 -12.93 -26.96
CA ALA A 125 -4.54 -13.11 -27.48
C ALA A 125 -5.61 -12.81 -26.42
N TRP A 126 -5.37 -13.17 -25.16
CA TRP A 126 -6.26 -12.83 -24.06
C TRP A 126 -6.33 -11.31 -23.83
N PHE A 127 -5.18 -10.63 -23.71
CA PHE A 127 -5.16 -9.18 -23.49
C PHE A 127 -5.79 -8.38 -24.63
N GLU A 128 -5.63 -8.83 -25.88
CA GLU A 128 -6.20 -8.19 -27.07
C GLU A 128 -7.67 -8.55 -27.29
N SER A 129 -8.19 -9.56 -26.60
CA SER A 129 -9.54 -10.08 -26.84
C SER A 129 -10.62 -9.02 -26.57
N PRO A 130 -11.72 -9.01 -27.37
CA PRO A 130 -12.86 -8.15 -27.11
C PRO A 130 -13.49 -8.41 -25.75
N LEU A 131 -13.45 -9.67 -25.27
CA LEU A 131 -13.99 -10.07 -23.98
C LEU A 131 -13.21 -9.42 -22.83
N ASN A 132 -11.87 -9.46 -22.87
CA ASN A 132 -11.05 -8.80 -21.87
C ASN A 132 -11.29 -7.29 -21.87
N LYS A 133 -11.31 -6.64 -23.04
CA LYS A 133 -11.59 -5.21 -23.16
C LYS A 133 -12.94 -4.84 -22.54
N LYS A 134 -13.98 -5.61 -22.85
CA LYS A 134 -15.32 -5.43 -22.26
C LYS A 134 -15.27 -5.60 -20.72
N TYR A 135 -14.60 -6.64 -20.24
CA TYR A 135 -14.47 -6.89 -18.80
C TYR A 135 -13.77 -5.73 -18.10
N GLN A 136 -12.65 -5.24 -18.62
CA GLN A 136 -11.93 -4.08 -18.06
C GLN A 136 -12.79 -2.81 -17.99
N GLN A 137 -13.69 -2.62 -18.94
CA GLN A 137 -14.62 -1.48 -18.94
C GLN A 137 -15.69 -1.58 -17.87
N VAL A 138 -16.26 -2.78 -17.64
CA VAL A 138 -17.37 -2.96 -16.71
C VAL A 138 -16.94 -3.35 -15.29
N ALA A 139 -15.72 -3.86 -15.11
CA ALA A 139 -15.21 -4.31 -13.81
C ALA A 139 -15.26 -3.22 -12.71
N PRO A 140 -14.90 -1.95 -12.98
CA PRO A 140 -15.00 -0.89 -11.97
C PRO A 140 -16.43 -0.64 -11.49
N GLU A 141 -17.42 -0.70 -12.38
CA GLU A 141 -18.84 -0.53 -12.04
C GLU A 141 -19.34 -1.69 -11.19
N ILE A 142 -19.01 -2.92 -11.59
CA ILE A 142 -19.35 -4.13 -10.84
C ILE A 142 -18.77 -4.05 -9.42
N GLN A 143 -17.48 -3.68 -9.30
CA GLN A 143 -16.80 -3.55 -8.02
C GLN A 143 -17.40 -2.45 -7.16
N SER A 144 -17.70 -1.28 -7.73
CA SER A 144 -18.31 -0.15 -7.03
C SER A 144 -19.69 -0.54 -6.48
N SER A 145 -20.53 -1.17 -7.30
CA SER A 145 -21.86 -1.67 -6.90
C SER A 145 -21.76 -2.69 -5.75
N PHE A 146 -20.79 -3.62 -5.84
CA PHE A 146 -20.55 -4.59 -4.78
C PHE A 146 -20.13 -3.91 -3.47
N VAL A 147 -19.15 -2.97 -3.52
CA VAL A 147 -18.66 -2.24 -2.34
C VAL A 147 -19.79 -1.45 -1.67
N GLN A 148 -20.63 -0.77 -2.45
CA GLN A 148 -21.78 -0.03 -1.91
C GLN A 148 -22.74 -0.95 -1.14
N LYS A 149 -23.07 -2.10 -1.71
CA LYS A 149 -23.94 -3.08 -1.04
C LYS A 149 -23.29 -3.68 0.19
N LEU A 150 -22.00 -4.03 0.10
CA LEU A 150 -21.23 -4.58 1.22
C LEU A 150 -21.16 -3.59 2.39
N VAL A 151 -20.91 -2.31 2.11
CA VAL A 151 -20.89 -1.27 3.16
C VAL A 151 -22.25 -1.14 3.83
N ALA A 152 -23.34 -1.13 3.05
CA ALA A 152 -24.70 -1.06 3.60
C ALA A 152 -25.03 -2.27 4.49
N ASP A 153 -24.64 -3.47 4.06
CA ASP A 153 -24.89 -4.72 4.79
C ASP A 153 -24.00 -4.85 6.05
N ALA A 154 -22.75 -4.41 5.96
CA ALA A 154 -21.79 -4.53 7.06
C ALA A 154 -22.01 -3.49 8.18
N ARG A 155 -22.54 -2.30 7.89
CA ARG A 155 -22.74 -1.22 8.87
C ARG A 155 -23.42 -1.67 10.18
N PRO A 156 -24.58 -2.37 10.16
CA PRO A 156 -25.23 -2.77 11.40
C PRO A 156 -24.38 -3.65 12.30
N VAL A 157 -23.41 -4.37 11.73
CA VAL A 157 -22.51 -5.27 12.46
C VAL A 157 -21.24 -4.56 12.91
N ILE A 158 -20.72 -3.65 12.11
CA ILE A 158 -19.42 -3.00 12.33
C ILE A 158 -19.55 -1.75 13.20
N ASP A 159 -20.57 -0.93 13.01
CA ASP A 159 -20.75 0.33 13.73
C ASP A 159 -20.81 0.14 15.26
N PRO A 160 -21.54 -0.85 15.84
CA PRO A 160 -21.50 -1.10 17.27
C PRO A 160 -20.13 -1.50 17.79
N LYS A 161 -19.37 -2.28 17.02
CA LYS A 161 -18.00 -2.68 17.36
C LYS A 161 -17.04 -1.50 17.37
N LEU A 162 -17.18 -0.61 16.40
CA LEU A 162 -16.38 0.61 16.29
C LEU A 162 -16.67 1.53 17.48
N GLN A 163 -17.94 1.73 17.82
CA GLN A 163 -18.33 2.53 19.01
C GLN A 163 -17.76 1.95 20.32
N ALA A 164 -17.81 0.62 20.49
CA ALA A 164 -17.23 -0.05 21.65
C ALA A 164 -15.70 0.17 21.70
N LEU A 165 -15.02 0.06 20.56
CA LEU A 165 -13.58 0.34 20.46
C LEU A 165 -13.24 1.80 20.79
N GLU A 166 -14.01 2.75 20.29
CA GLU A 166 -13.84 4.17 20.60
C GLU A 166 -13.96 4.46 22.08
N GLN A 167 -14.96 3.87 22.75
CA GLN A 167 -15.12 3.98 24.21
C GLN A 167 -13.92 3.38 24.96
N GLN A 168 -13.45 2.22 24.53
CA GLN A 168 -12.29 1.57 25.15
C GLN A 168 -11.02 2.41 24.99
N VAL A 169 -10.79 2.99 23.81
CA VAL A 169 -9.66 3.91 23.55
C VAL A 169 -9.76 5.15 24.42
N ARG A 170 -10.94 5.79 24.54
CA ARG A 170 -11.15 6.95 25.42
C ARG A 170 -10.84 6.62 26.88
N THR A 171 -11.33 5.47 27.37
CA THR A 171 -11.07 5.02 28.73
C THR A 171 -9.57 4.77 28.96
N SER A 172 -8.88 4.16 28.02
CA SER A 172 -7.43 3.93 28.10
C SER A 172 -6.63 5.23 28.14
N ILE A 173 -7.01 6.21 27.35
CA ILE A 173 -6.36 7.55 27.33
C ILE A 173 -6.62 8.27 28.67
N SER A 174 -7.86 8.28 29.16
CA SER A 174 -8.21 8.97 30.42
C SER A 174 -7.54 8.34 31.64
N SER A 175 -7.44 6.99 31.69
CA SER A 175 -6.73 6.32 32.79
C SER A 175 -5.22 6.57 32.75
N ALA A 176 -4.61 6.63 31.58
CA ALA A 176 -3.20 7.02 31.44
C ALA A 176 -2.95 8.48 31.86
N ALA A 177 -3.86 9.41 31.52
CA ALA A 177 -3.76 10.81 31.92
C ALA A 177 -3.89 10.99 33.44
N THR A 178 -4.81 10.27 34.10
CA THR A 178 -4.95 10.31 35.56
C THR A 178 -3.77 9.66 36.28
N ALA A 179 -3.19 8.58 35.75
CA ALA A 179 -1.97 7.98 36.29
C ALA A 179 -0.77 8.94 36.24
N SER A 180 -0.64 9.71 35.17
CA SER A 180 0.42 10.73 35.00
C SER A 180 0.22 11.93 35.95
N ALA A 181 -1.02 12.36 36.18
CA ALA A 181 -1.35 13.44 37.11
C ALA A 181 -1.11 13.03 38.60
N GLY A 182 -1.38 11.77 38.95
CA GLY A 182 -1.12 11.25 40.29
C GLY A 182 0.37 11.08 40.63
N ALA A 183 1.23 10.89 39.62
CA ALA A 183 2.68 10.78 39.81
C ALA A 183 3.38 12.14 40.02
N SER A 184 2.68 13.26 39.74
CA SER A 184 3.21 14.61 39.86
C SER A 184 2.83 15.34 41.16
N ALA A 185 2.18 14.66 42.13
CA ALA A 185 1.94 15.25 43.44
C ALA A 185 3.28 15.37 44.20
N PRO A 186 3.73 16.55 44.64
CA PRO A 186 4.95 16.68 45.42
C PRO A 186 4.74 15.96 46.76
N ALA A 187 5.62 15.00 47.06
CA ALA A 187 5.72 14.39 48.38
C ALA A 187 5.88 15.50 49.41
N GLY A 188 4.86 15.67 50.27
CA GLY A 188 4.79 16.73 51.29
C GLY A 188 6.05 16.76 52.13
N ALA A 189 6.58 17.93 52.30
CA ALA A 189 7.71 18.26 53.14
C ALA A 189 7.53 17.66 54.54
N ALA A 190 8.34 16.63 54.87
CA ALA A 190 8.53 16.17 56.23
C ALA A 190 9.23 17.30 57.00
N ALA A 191 8.54 17.91 57.95
CA ALA A 191 9.10 18.89 58.88
C ALA A 191 10.26 18.24 59.68
N PRO A 192 11.40 18.94 59.86
CA PRO A 192 12.49 18.42 60.66
C PRO A 192 12.11 18.40 62.11
N LYS A 193 12.09 17.24 62.75
CA LYS A 193 11.99 17.08 64.23
C LYS A 193 13.14 17.78 64.88
N ARG A 194 12.84 18.87 65.65
CA ARG A 194 13.74 19.59 66.54
C ARG A 194 14.33 18.58 67.57
N ALA A 195 15.64 18.44 67.59
CA ALA A 195 16.36 17.73 68.63
C ALA A 195 16.31 18.52 69.98
N PRO A 196 16.20 17.84 71.12
CA PRO A 196 16.24 18.51 72.41
C PRO A 196 17.66 18.92 72.79
N THR A 197 17.81 20.15 73.16
CA THR A 197 19.04 20.78 73.69
C THR A 197 19.38 20.19 75.05
N PRO A 198 20.61 19.73 75.34
CA PRO A 198 20.98 19.29 76.66
C PRO A 198 21.21 20.49 77.61
N ALA A 199 20.59 20.42 78.76
CA ALA A 199 20.77 21.38 79.84
C ALA A 199 22.20 21.35 80.39
N ARG A 200 22.81 22.54 80.45
CA ARG A 200 24.09 22.79 81.09
C ARG A 200 23.96 22.85 82.58
N ALA A 201 24.41 21.83 83.29
CA ALA A 201 24.57 21.87 84.76
C ALA A 201 25.71 22.82 85.13
N ALA A 202 25.42 23.73 85.97
CA ALA A 202 26.43 24.56 86.60
C ALA A 202 26.94 23.81 87.83
N SER A 203 28.23 23.86 87.96
CA SER A 203 28.92 23.32 89.16
C SER A 203 29.58 24.44 89.91
N ARG A 204 29.69 24.10 91.03
CA ARG A 204 30.84 24.56 91.82
C ARG A 204 32.03 23.72 91.58
#